data_eafce98535d82226ae9769a736e97da9
#
_entry.id   eafce98535d82226ae9769a736e97da9
#
_cell.length_a   1.000
_cell.length_b   1.000
_cell.length_c   1.000
_cell.angle_alpha   90.00
_cell.angle_beta   90.00
_cell.angle_gamma   90.00
#
_symmetry.space_group_name_H-M   'P 1'
#
loop_
_entity.id
_entity.type
_entity.pdbx_description
1 polymer ?
#
loop_
_entity_poly.entity_id
_entity_poly.type
_entity_poly.pdbx_seq_one_letter_code
_entity_poly.pdbx_strand_id
1 'polypeptide(L)'
;MAEKSDIVIYATKPQILGSVLKETASALDKSKLIISIAAGVPLAAIAAGLQKELRLIRVMPNICAFVKESATAIAAGEYASKEDVALARAIFDSVGITVFIQENILMDAFTGLSGSGPAYIFTIVDAMADAGVKMGLSRKDSLLLSTQTILGSAKLLLESKEHPGQLKDRVASPGGTAIAGIHTLEQGGLRTTLMNAVESASKRSKELGEMMVKDFIENNKKKS
;
A
#
# COMPACT_ATOMS: atom_id res chain seq x y z
N MET A 1 -3.62 -27.32 -7.67
CA MET A 1 -4.46 -26.09 -7.75
C MET A 1 -3.94 -25.19 -8.87
N ALA A 2 -2.69 -24.78 -8.88
CA ALA A 2 -2.12 -23.91 -9.92
C ALA A 2 -2.27 -24.44 -11.37
N GLU A 3 -2.15 -25.76 -11.59
CA GLU A 3 -2.32 -26.37 -12.92
C GLU A 3 -3.68 -26.11 -13.56
N LYS A 4 -4.74 -26.06 -12.74
CA LYS A 4 -6.14 -25.91 -13.19
C LYS A 4 -6.64 -24.46 -13.17
N SER A 5 -5.77 -23.49 -12.89
CA SER A 5 -6.13 -22.09 -12.77
C SER A 5 -5.57 -21.28 -13.93
N ASP A 6 -6.34 -20.35 -14.47
CA ASP A 6 -5.90 -19.38 -15.48
C ASP A 6 -5.18 -18.21 -14.82
N ILE A 7 -5.56 -17.88 -13.56
CA ILE A 7 -4.95 -16.83 -12.75
C ILE A 7 -4.43 -17.44 -11.45
N VAL A 8 -3.18 -17.15 -11.12
CA VAL A 8 -2.56 -17.56 -9.86
C VAL A 8 -2.17 -16.31 -9.06
N ILE A 9 -2.75 -16.18 -7.87
CA ILE A 9 -2.46 -15.03 -6.98
C ILE A 9 -1.58 -15.51 -5.82
N TYR A 10 -0.37 -14.98 -5.75
CA TYR A 10 0.52 -15.17 -4.61
C TYR A 10 0.19 -14.17 -3.50
N ALA A 11 -0.58 -14.65 -2.51
CA ALA A 11 -0.99 -13.90 -1.32
C ALA A 11 -0.27 -14.39 -0.06
N THR A 12 0.99 -14.77 -0.19
CA THR A 12 1.81 -15.29 0.89
C THR A 12 2.72 -14.22 1.48
N LYS A 13 3.19 -14.44 2.72
CA LYS A 13 4.20 -13.57 3.30
C LYS A 13 5.49 -13.61 2.46
N PRO A 14 6.20 -12.48 2.31
CA PRO A 14 7.43 -12.41 1.51
C PRO A 14 8.46 -13.51 1.86
N GLN A 15 8.61 -13.82 3.15
CA GLN A 15 9.60 -14.77 3.66
C GLN A 15 9.41 -16.21 3.14
N ILE A 16 8.18 -16.59 2.84
CA ILE A 16 7.88 -17.95 2.34
C ILE A 16 7.63 -17.98 0.83
N LEU A 17 7.53 -16.82 0.17
CA LEU A 17 7.21 -16.76 -1.26
C LEU A 17 8.19 -17.56 -2.11
N GLY A 18 9.49 -17.54 -1.79
CA GLY A 18 10.50 -18.27 -2.53
C GLY A 18 10.28 -19.78 -2.56
N SER A 19 9.84 -20.37 -1.45
CA SER A 19 9.50 -21.81 -1.40
C SER A 19 8.24 -22.10 -2.22
N VAL A 20 7.23 -21.24 -2.12
CA VAL A 20 5.97 -21.39 -2.86
C VAL A 20 6.17 -21.25 -4.37
N LEU A 21 7.01 -20.30 -4.82
CA LEU A 21 7.37 -20.15 -6.23
C LEU A 21 8.02 -21.43 -6.77
N LYS A 22 8.95 -22.04 -6.02
CA LYS A 22 9.62 -23.28 -6.42
C LYS A 22 8.65 -24.46 -6.52
N GLU A 23 7.77 -24.59 -5.54
CA GLU A 23 6.76 -25.66 -5.50
C GLU A 23 5.77 -25.56 -6.67
N THR A 24 5.39 -24.36 -7.06
CA THR A 24 4.40 -24.12 -8.10
C THR A 24 4.98 -23.98 -9.51
N ALA A 25 6.30 -23.79 -9.64
CA ALA A 25 6.97 -23.45 -10.91
C ALA A 25 6.64 -24.44 -12.05
N SER A 26 6.55 -25.76 -11.78
CA SER A 26 6.23 -26.78 -12.78
C SER A 26 4.82 -26.63 -13.35
N ALA A 27 3.89 -26.09 -12.57
CA ALA A 27 2.49 -25.89 -12.94
C ALA A 27 2.23 -24.57 -13.70
N LEU A 28 3.24 -23.72 -13.85
CA LEU A 28 3.11 -22.39 -14.47
C LEU A 28 3.68 -22.38 -15.88
N ASP A 29 2.92 -21.81 -16.81
CA ASP A 29 3.30 -21.58 -18.20
C ASP A 29 2.78 -20.20 -18.70
N LYS A 30 3.07 -19.87 -19.97
CA LYS A 30 2.70 -18.60 -20.60
C LYS A 30 1.19 -18.36 -20.73
N SER A 31 0.35 -19.39 -20.58
CA SER A 31 -1.10 -19.26 -20.64
C SER A 31 -1.68 -18.63 -19.38
N LYS A 32 -0.95 -18.67 -18.25
CA LYS A 32 -1.42 -18.23 -16.94
C LYS A 32 -1.01 -16.80 -16.61
N LEU A 33 -1.94 -16.07 -16.03
CA LEU A 33 -1.65 -14.77 -15.41
C LEU A 33 -1.21 -14.97 -13.96
N ILE A 34 -0.06 -14.44 -13.61
CA ILE A 34 0.48 -14.54 -12.26
C ILE A 34 0.45 -13.16 -11.61
N ILE A 35 -0.25 -13.06 -10.49
CA ILE A 35 -0.37 -11.83 -9.71
C ILE A 35 0.32 -12.04 -8.36
N SER A 36 1.19 -11.15 -7.96
CA SER A 36 1.78 -11.17 -6.61
C SER A 36 1.35 -9.94 -5.81
N ILE A 37 0.86 -10.17 -4.59
CA ILE A 37 0.58 -9.13 -3.60
C ILE A 37 1.60 -9.10 -2.46
N ALA A 38 2.73 -9.80 -2.62
CA ALA A 38 3.77 -9.86 -1.60
C ALA A 38 4.49 -8.51 -1.45
N ALA A 39 4.40 -7.92 -0.27
CA ALA A 39 5.03 -6.63 0.03
C ALA A 39 6.55 -6.71 -0.09
N GLY A 40 7.18 -5.70 -0.72
CA GLY A 40 8.62 -5.62 -0.87
C GLY A 40 9.25 -6.63 -1.84
N VAL A 41 8.46 -7.44 -2.58
CA VAL A 41 8.99 -8.40 -3.56
C VAL A 41 8.87 -7.86 -4.97
N PRO A 42 9.98 -7.47 -5.62
CA PRO A 42 9.96 -6.97 -6.99
C PRO A 42 9.61 -8.06 -8.00
N LEU A 43 9.06 -7.64 -9.16
CA LEU A 43 8.80 -8.55 -10.29
C LEU A 43 10.07 -9.28 -10.74
N ALA A 44 11.22 -8.60 -10.70
CA ALA A 44 12.52 -9.20 -11.03
C ALA A 44 12.86 -10.39 -10.10
N ALA A 45 12.55 -10.31 -8.81
CA ALA A 45 12.74 -11.42 -7.88
C ALA A 45 11.83 -12.60 -8.19
N ILE A 46 10.55 -12.33 -8.52
CA ILE A 46 9.58 -13.36 -8.90
C ILE A 46 10.01 -14.04 -10.19
N ALA A 47 10.39 -13.26 -11.21
CA ALA A 47 10.88 -13.78 -12.50
C ALA A 47 12.14 -14.64 -12.32
N ALA A 48 13.11 -14.19 -11.52
CA ALA A 48 14.31 -14.96 -11.19
C ALA A 48 13.99 -16.26 -10.43
N GLY A 49 13.00 -16.23 -9.55
CA GLY A 49 12.54 -17.41 -8.81
C GLY A 49 11.87 -18.46 -9.67
N LEU A 50 11.11 -18.05 -10.68
CA LEU A 50 10.38 -18.92 -11.60
C LEU A 50 11.21 -19.36 -12.81
N GLN A 51 12.24 -18.59 -13.21
CA GLN A 51 13.10 -18.85 -14.38
C GLN A 51 12.34 -19.07 -15.69
N LYS A 52 11.25 -18.33 -15.88
CA LYS A 52 10.33 -18.47 -17.02
C LYS A 52 9.85 -17.09 -17.46
N GLU A 53 9.61 -16.94 -18.75
CA GLU A 53 8.92 -15.79 -19.34
C GLU A 53 7.40 -15.93 -19.10
N LEU A 54 6.92 -15.30 -18.05
CA LEU A 54 5.53 -15.41 -17.59
C LEU A 54 4.83 -14.06 -17.53
N ARG A 55 3.53 -14.06 -17.67
CA ARG A 55 2.66 -12.90 -17.56
C ARG A 55 2.53 -12.52 -16.07
N LEU A 56 3.42 -11.65 -15.60
CA LEU A 56 3.53 -11.26 -14.19
C LEU A 56 2.90 -9.90 -13.96
N ILE A 57 2.11 -9.78 -12.91
CA ILE A 57 1.63 -8.50 -12.38
C ILE A 57 1.95 -8.42 -10.89
N ARG A 58 2.52 -7.32 -10.48
CA ARG A 58 2.67 -6.98 -9.08
C ARG A 58 1.57 -6.04 -8.66
N VAL A 59 0.91 -6.37 -7.56
CA VAL A 59 -0.15 -5.57 -6.98
C VAL A 59 0.20 -5.29 -5.51
N MET A 60 0.07 -4.06 -5.10
CA MET A 60 0.31 -3.67 -3.72
C MET A 60 -0.97 -3.07 -3.13
N PRO A 61 -1.86 -3.88 -2.56
CA PRO A 61 -2.99 -3.41 -1.77
C PRO A 61 -2.53 -2.98 -0.36
N ASN A 62 -3.44 -2.41 0.42
CA ASN A 62 -3.24 -2.20 1.84
C ASN A 62 -4.34 -2.88 2.66
N ILE A 63 -4.22 -2.83 4.01
CA ILE A 63 -5.13 -3.51 4.93
C ILE A 63 -6.59 -3.03 4.81
N CYS A 64 -6.84 -1.84 4.28
CA CYS A 64 -8.19 -1.32 4.09
C CYS A 64 -9.00 -2.13 3.05
N ALA A 65 -8.37 -3.07 2.33
CA ALA A 65 -9.07 -4.05 1.49
C ALA A 65 -10.12 -4.87 2.26
N PHE A 66 -9.92 -5.11 3.57
CA PHE A 66 -10.91 -5.81 4.41
C PHE A 66 -12.25 -5.08 4.52
N VAL A 67 -12.24 -3.77 4.32
CA VAL A 67 -13.44 -2.93 4.33
C VAL A 67 -13.75 -2.36 2.93
N LYS A 68 -13.11 -2.89 1.88
CA LYS A 68 -13.26 -2.48 0.48
C LYS A 68 -12.86 -1.02 0.18
N GLU A 69 -11.92 -0.52 0.93
CA GLU A 69 -11.39 0.86 0.80
C GLU A 69 -9.87 0.87 0.62
N SER A 70 -9.34 -0.15 -0.06
CA SER A 70 -7.91 -0.19 -0.37
C SER A 70 -7.54 0.86 -1.40
N ALA A 71 -6.40 1.51 -1.21
CA ALA A 71 -5.69 2.16 -2.30
C ALA A 71 -4.61 1.18 -2.77
N THR A 72 -4.68 0.76 -4.04
CA THR A 72 -3.90 -0.36 -4.57
C THR A 72 -3.08 0.08 -5.78
N ALA A 73 -1.77 -0.21 -5.80
CA ALA A 73 -0.95 -0.06 -6.99
C ALA A 73 -0.89 -1.34 -7.81
N ILE A 74 -0.86 -1.18 -9.13
CA ILE A 74 -0.67 -2.26 -10.10
C ILE A 74 0.54 -1.94 -10.96
N ALA A 75 1.47 -2.87 -11.10
CA ALA A 75 2.62 -2.78 -12.00
C ALA A 75 2.71 -4.04 -12.86
N ALA A 76 2.94 -3.86 -14.15
CA ALA A 76 3.06 -4.95 -15.12
C ALA A 76 4.52 -5.35 -15.32
N GLY A 77 4.77 -6.66 -15.41
CA GLY A 77 6.00 -7.23 -15.87
C GLY A 77 6.11 -7.19 -17.40
N GLU A 78 7.28 -7.55 -17.92
CA GLU A 78 7.64 -7.44 -19.34
C GLU A 78 6.67 -8.18 -20.28
N TYR A 79 6.17 -9.35 -19.86
CA TYR A 79 5.32 -10.21 -20.70
C TYR A 79 3.82 -10.05 -20.38
N ALA A 80 3.44 -9.13 -19.50
CA ALA A 80 2.04 -8.87 -19.19
C ALA A 80 1.42 -7.94 -20.23
N SER A 81 0.25 -8.31 -20.73
CA SER A 81 -0.50 -7.54 -21.72
C SER A 81 -1.35 -6.44 -21.06
N LYS A 82 -1.94 -5.58 -21.90
CA LYS A 82 -2.90 -4.57 -21.42
C LYS A 82 -4.17 -5.22 -20.85
N GLU A 83 -4.57 -6.34 -21.43
CA GLU A 83 -5.70 -7.15 -20.97
C GLU A 83 -5.44 -7.76 -19.60
N ASP A 84 -4.20 -8.18 -19.33
CA ASP A 84 -3.78 -8.67 -18.01
C ASP A 84 -3.87 -7.58 -16.94
N VAL A 85 -3.42 -6.38 -17.29
CA VAL A 85 -3.55 -5.20 -16.41
C VAL A 85 -5.01 -4.87 -16.15
N ALA A 86 -5.86 -4.90 -17.19
CA ALA A 86 -7.30 -4.64 -17.04
C ALA A 86 -7.97 -5.68 -16.15
N LEU A 87 -7.58 -6.95 -16.30
CA LEU A 87 -8.11 -8.05 -15.48
C LEU A 87 -7.66 -7.92 -14.01
N ALA A 88 -6.38 -7.64 -13.76
CA ALA A 88 -5.89 -7.37 -12.42
C ALA A 88 -6.60 -6.18 -11.79
N ARG A 89 -6.80 -5.11 -12.56
CA ARG A 89 -7.55 -3.93 -12.14
C ARG A 89 -8.98 -4.29 -11.73
N ALA A 90 -9.70 -5.04 -12.57
CA ALA A 90 -11.08 -5.45 -12.27
C ALA A 90 -11.18 -6.27 -10.98
N ILE A 91 -10.18 -7.13 -10.70
CA ILE A 91 -10.11 -7.89 -9.45
C ILE A 91 -9.94 -6.95 -8.25
N PHE A 92 -8.99 -6.02 -8.30
CA PHE A 92 -8.65 -5.20 -7.13
C PHE A 92 -9.53 -3.95 -6.97
N ASP A 93 -10.20 -3.48 -8.01
CA ASP A 93 -11.25 -2.45 -7.90
C ASP A 93 -12.48 -2.97 -7.11
N SER A 94 -12.63 -4.28 -6.93
CA SER A 94 -13.66 -4.85 -6.07
C SER A 94 -13.42 -4.63 -4.56
N VAL A 95 -12.21 -4.26 -4.19
CA VAL A 95 -11.80 -4.03 -2.78
C VAL A 95 -11.23 -2.63 -2.54
N GLY A 96 -11.47 -1.68 -3.44
CA GLY A 96 -11.05 -0.29 -3.31
C GLY A 96 -10.78 0.38 -4.64
N ILE A 97 -9.78 1.24 -4.70
CA ILE A 97 -9.34 1.92 -5.93
C ILE A 97 -7.98 1.41 -6.39
N THR A 98 -7.73 1.45 -7.69
CA THR A 98 -6.43 1.04 -8.25
C THR A 98 -5.78 2.17 -9.04
N VAL A 99 -4.44 2.22 -8.98
CA VAL A 99 -3.59 3.07 -9.82
C VAL A 99 -2.55 2.21 -10.53
N PHE A 100 -2.30 2.50 -11.82
CA PHE A 100 -1.20 1.87 -12.54
C PHE A 100 0.09 2.69 -12.35
N ILE A 101 1.20 2.02 -12.00
CA ILE A 101 2.49 2.66 -11.77
C ILE A 101 3.63 1.88 -12.44
N GLN A 102 4.74 2.57 -12.66
CA GLN A 102 5.99 1.92 -13.06
C GLN A 102 6.67 1.31 -11.83
N GLU A 103 6.87 -0.01 -11.83
CA GLU A 103 7.36 -0.74 -10.67
C GLU A 103 8.70 -0.23 -10.15
N ASN A 104 9.69 -0.12 -11.02
CA ASN A 104 11.08 0.17 -10.65
C ASN A 104 11.30 1.58 -10.07
N ILE A 105 10.32 2.48 -10.24
CA ILE A 105 10.44 3.89 -9.85
C ILE A 105 9.51 4.22 -8.68
N LEU A 106 8.28 3.73 -8.73
CA LEU A 106 7.20 4.26 -7.89
C LEU A 106 6.63 3.27 -6.87
N MET A 107 6.90 1.96 -7.01
CA MET A 107 6.31 0.96 -6.12
C MET A 107 6.76 1.12 -4.66
N ASP A 108 8.01 1.48 -4.41
CA ASP A 108 8.49 1.71 -3.05
C ASP A 108 7.89 2.98 -2.44
N ALA A 109 7.78 4.05 -3.23
CA ALA A 109 7.10 5.27 -2.81
C ALA A 109 5.62 5.00 -2.52
N PHE A 110 4.95 4.21 -3.37
CA PHE A 110 3.57 3.78 -3.13
C PHE A 110 3.46 2.96 -1.84
N THR A 111 4.37 2.02 -1.62
CA THR A 111 4.41 1.21 -0.40
C THR A 111 4.55 2.08 0.85
N GLY A 112 5.44 3.07 0.82
CA GLY A 112 5.61 4.02 1.91
C GLY A 112 4.39 4.90 2.16
N LEU A 113 3.71 5.34 1.08
CA LEU A 113 2.54 6.22 1.19
C LEU A 113 1.26 5.46 1.55
N SER A 114 0.92 4.43 0.79
CA SER A 114 -0.36 3.74 0.88
C SER A 114 -0.27 2.38 1.58
N GLY A 115 0.77 1.60 1.34
CA GLY A 115 0.95 0.32 2.01
C GLY A 115 1.12 0.47 3.52
N SER A 116 1.97 1.41 3.95
CA SER A 116 2.23 1.74 5.35
C SER A 116 1.29 2.81 5.92
N GLY A 117 0.63 3.57 5.05
CA GLY A 117 -0.24 4.70 5.40
C GLY A 117 -1.30 4.42 6.48
N PRO A 118 -2.00 3.28 6.45
CA PRO A 118 -2.98 2.95 7.50
C PRO A 118 -2.39 2.98 8.91
N ALA A 119 -1.12 2.54 9.09
CA ALA A 119 -0.46 2.60 10.40
C ALA A 119 -0.27 4.05 10.89
N TYR A 120 0.04 4.98 9.99
CA TYR A 120 0.16 6.40 10.34
C TYR A 120 -1.19 6.97 10.77
N ILE A 121 -2.26 6.64 10.05
CA ILE A 121 -3.61 7.09 10.38
C ILE A 121 -4.06 6.51 11.72
N PHE A 122 -3.81 5.24 12.00
CA PHE A 122 -4.13 4.65 13.31
C PHE A 122 -3.37 5.36 14.45
N THR A 123 -2.10 5.70 14.24
CA THR A 123 -1.33 6.49 15.21
C THR A 123 -1.92 7.89 15.44
N ILE A 124 -2.38 8.55 14.36
CA ILE A 124 -3.02 9.86 14.46
C ILE A 124 -4.36 9.75 15.20
N VAL A 125 -5.18 8.74 14.89
CA VAL A 125 -6.47 8.49 15.58
C VAL A 125 -6.25 8.28 17.07
N ASP A 126 -5.26 7.48 17.45
CA ASP A 126 -4.93 7.19 18.84
C ASP A 126 -4.49 8.46 19.60
N ALA A 127 -3.59 9.24 19.00
CA ALA A 127 -3.15 10.52 19.56
C ALA A 127 -4.32 11.53 19.73
N MET A 128 -5.23 11.61 18.75
CA MET A 128 -6.42 12.44 18.85
C MET A 128 -7.37 11.96 19.96
N ALA A 129 -7.52 10.64 20.10
CA ALA A 129 -8.35 10.08 21.17
C ALA A 129 -7.73 10.35 22.55
N ASP A 130 -6.40 10.26 22.70
CA ASP A 130 -5.71 10.65 23.93
C ASP A 130 -5.91 12.14 24.27
N ALA A 131 -5.85 12.99 23.25
CA ALA A 131 -6.13 14.41 23.42
C ALA A 131 -7.56 14.66 23.90
N GLY A 132 -8.55 13.94 23.33
CA GLY A 132 -9.94 14.00 23.78
C GLY A 132 -10.11 13.62 25.25
N VAL A 133 -9.46 12.55 25.68
CA VAL A 133 -9.45 12.13 27.10
C VAL A 133 -8.80 13.18 27.97
N LYS A 134 -7.66 13.74 27.57
CA LYS A 134 -6.99 14.85 28.27
C LYS A 134 -7.91 16.05 28.48
N MET A 135 -8.81 16.30 27.55
CA MET A 135 -9.78 17.40 27.60
C MET A 135 -11.10 17.02 28.30
N GLY A 136 -11.20 15.80 28.87
CA GLY A 136 -12.32 15.37 29.70
C GLY A 136 -13.39 14.50 29.02
N LEU A 137 -13.20 14.14 27.75
CA LEU A 137 -14.11 13.20 27.08
C LEU A 137 -13.85 11.75 27.57
N SER A 138 -14.88 10.89 27.48
CA SER A 138 -14.67 9.48 27.74
C SER A 138 -13.73 8.86 26.68
N ARG A 139 -12.96 7.82 27.06
CA ARG A 139 -12.12 7.09 26.09
C ARG A 139 -12.93 6.56 24.90
N LYS A 140 -14.10 6.03 25.17
CA LYS A 140 -15.00 5.49 24.14
C LYS A 140 -15.41 6.57 23.14
N ASP A 141 -15.86 7.71 23.63
CA ASP A 141 -16.32 8.81 22.77
C ASP A 141 -15.16 9.45 22.03
N SER A 142 -14.01 9.64 22.70
CA SER A 142 -12.80 10.18 22.08
C SER A 142 -12.36 9.34 20.88
N LEU A 143 -12.32 8.02 21.02
CA LEU A 143 -11.92 7.11 19.92
C LEU A 143 -12.95 7.15 18.77
N LEU A 144 -14.24 7.09 19.09
CA LEU A 144 -15.31 7.15 18.09
C LEU A 144 -15.27 8.46 17.30
N LEU A 145 -15.17 9.60 18.00
CA LEU A 145 -15.17 10.92 17.38
C LEU A 145 -13.92 11.13 16.53
N SER A 146 -12.74 10.72 17.01
CA SER A 146 -11.49 10.83 16.25
C SER A 146 -11.55 10.01 14.95
N THR A 147 -12.03 8.76 15.05
CA THR A 147 -12.18 7.89 13.88
C THR A 147 -13.16 8.49 12.87
N GLN A 148 -14.34 8.92 13.33
CA GLN A 148 -15.37 9.50 12.45
C GLN A 148 -14.91 10.82 11.83
N THR A 149 -14.13 11.63 12.54
CA THR A 149 -13.57 12.87 12.00
C THR A 149 -12.63 12.61 10.84
N ILE A 150 -11.72 11.63 10.97
CA ILE A 150 -10.80 11.27 9.87
C ILE A 150 -11.57 10.69 8.68
N LEU A 151 -12.51 9.79 8.92
CA LEU A 151 -13.35 9.21 7.86
C LEU A 151 -14.11 10.30 7.10
N GLY A 152 -14.80 11.19 7.82
CA GLY A 152 -15.58 12.27 7.22
C GLY A 152 -14.72 13.27 6.44
N SER A 153 -13.55 13.62 6.96
CA SER A 153 -12.60 14.52 6.28
C SER A 153 -12.05 13.92 4.99
N ALA A 154 -11.66 12.64 5.01
CA ALA A 154 -11.19 11.95 3.83
C ALA A 154 -12.29 11.83 2.76
N LYS A 155 -13.51 11.47 3.18
CA LYS A 155 -14.66 11.37 2.28
C LYS A 155 -15.01 12.71 1.64
N LEU A 156 -15.06 13.79 2.45
CA LEU A 156 -15.31 15.13 1.94
C LEU A 156 -14.26 15.56 0.90
N LEU A 157 -12.98 15.26 1.15
CA LEU A 157 -11.90 15.56 0.21
C LEU A 157 -12.05 14.83 -1.11
N LEU A 158 -12.41 13.54 -1.08
CA LEU A 158 -12.63 12.72 -2.28
C LEU A 158 -13.84 13.20 -3.11
N GLU A 159 -14.93 13.58 -2.44
CA GLU A 159 -16.17 14.02 -3.09
C GLU A 159 -16.06 15.44 -3.64
N SER A 160 -15.48 16.37 -2.90
CA SER A 160 -15.36 17.77 -3.32
C SER A 160 -14.34 17.99 -4.45
N LYS A 161 -13.32 17.13 -4.51
CA LYS A 161 -12.16 17.26 -5.41
C LYS A 161 -11.39 18.59 -5.23
N GLU A 162 -11.61 19.27 -4.11
CA GLU A 162 -10.92 20.50 -3.78
C GLU A 162 -9.52 20.22 -3.22
N HIS A 163 -8.62 21.19 -3.34
CA HIS A 163 -7.30 21.09 -2.73
C HIS A 163 -7.42 21.05 -1.20
N PRO A 164 -6.67 20.19 -0.48
CA PRO A 164 -6.74 20.09 0.99
C PRO A 164 -6.58 21.41 1.72
N GLY A 165 -5.73 22.31 1.20
CA GLY A 165 -5.56 23.66 1.74
C GLY A 165 -6.85 24.49 1.73
N GLN A 166 -7.66 24.39 0.66
CA GLN A 166 -8.93 25.10 0.57
C GLN A 166 -9.95 24.60 1.60
N LEU A 167 -10.05 23.26 1.75
CA LEU A 167 -10.92 22.68 2.78
C LEU A 167 -10.45 23.03 4.18
N LYS A 168 -9.15 23.03 4.43
CA LYS A 168 -8.56 23.49 5.71
C LYS A 168 -8.97 24.94 6.00
N ASP A 169 -8.86 25.85 5.02
CA ASP A 169 -9.19 27.27 5.19
C ASP A 169 -10.68 27.48 5.45
N ARG A 170 -11.58 26.66 4.91
CA ARG A 170 -13.02 26.70 5.22
C ARG A 170 -13.33 26.39 6.68
N VAL A 171 -12.53 25.54 7.32
CA VAL A 171 -12.69 25.18 8.74
C VAL A 171 -12.01 26.19 9.65
N ALA A 172 -10.98 26.86 9.17
CA ALA A 172 -10.15 27.80 9.94
C ALA A 172 -10.75 29.23 9.96
N SER A 173 -11.74 29.44 10.83
CA SER A 173 -12.29 30.81 11.04
C SER A 173 -11.29 31.74 11.74
N PRO A 174 -11.36 33.08 11.49
CA PRO A 174 -10.49 34.04 12.13
C PRO A 174 -10.58 33.99 13.67
N GLY A 175 -9.44 33.77 14.35
CA GLY A 175 -9.37 33.64 15.81
C GLY A 175 -10.03 32.39 16.39
N GLY A 176 -10.46 31.43 15.53
CA GLY A 176 -11.20 30.26 15.95
C GLY A 176 -10.32 29.11 16.49
N THR A 177 -10.99 28.08 16.97
CA THR A 177 -10.32 26.88 17.55
C THR A 177 -9.49 26.11 16.54
N ALA A 178 -9.96 26.03 15.28
CA ALA A 178 -9.25 25.31 14.23
C ALA A 178 -7.90 25.93 13.92
N ILE A 179 -7.83 27.27 13.74
CA ILE A 179 -6.55 27.94 13.45
C ILE A 179 -5.56 27.82 14.61
N ALA A 180 -6.03 27.87 15.86
CA ALA A 180 -5.17 27.65 17.02
C ALA A 180 -4.59 26.24 17.06
N GLY A 181 -5.41 25.22 16.76
CA GLY A 181 -4.94 23.83 16.65
C GLY A 181 -3.96 23.62 15.50
N ILE A 182 -4.25 24.19 14.32
CA ILE A 182 -3.35 24.14 13.15
C ILE A 182 -1.99 24.75 13.49
N HIS A 183 -1.97 25.92 14.14
CA HIS A 183 -0.72 26.55 14.56
C HIS A 183 0.13 25.63 15.45
N THR A 184 -0.49 24.93 16.40
CA THR A 184 0.22 23.96 17.25
C THR A 184 0.77 22.78 16.45
N LEU A 185 0.03 22.26 15.47
CA LEU A 185 0.48 21.18 14.59
C LEU A 185 1.68 21.61 13.73
N GLU A 186 1.65 22.84 13.20
CA GLU A 186 2.78 23.39 12.44
C GLU A 186 4.02 23.60 13.32
N GLN A 187 3.87 24.12 14.54
CA GLN A 187 4.97 24.22 15.51
C GLN A 187 5.56 22.84 15.85
N GLY A 188 4.73 21.81 15.97
CA GLY A 188 5.15 20.43 16.22
C GLY A 188 5.76 19.74 14.98
N GLY A 189 5.81 20.41 13.83
CA GLY A 189 6.43 19.88 12.62
C GLY A 189 5.66 18.71 11.99
N LEU A 190 4.33 18.66 12.09
CA LEU A 190 3.50 17.57 11.59
C LEU A 190 3.82 17.21 10.13
N ARG A 191 3.96 18.22 9.26
CA ARG A 191 4.24 18.00 7.83
C ARG A 191 5.57 17.29 7.63
N THR A 192 6.62 17.79 8.24
CA THR A 192 7.96 17.18 8.15
C THR A 192 7.96 15.77 8.69
N THR A 193 7.28 15.54 9.81
CA THR A 193 7.19 14.20 10.42
C THR A 193 6.51 13.20 9.51
N LEU A 194 5.39 13.57 8.87
CA LEU A 194 4.67 12.70 7.93
C LEU A 194 5.49 12.45 6.64
N MET A 195 6.14 13.49 6.11
CA MET A 195 7.01 13.33 4.93
C MET A 195 8.17 12.37 5.24
N ASN A 196 8.82 12.51 6.38
CA ASN A 196 9.92 11.65 6.81
C ASN A 196 9.45 10.20 7.06
N ALA A 197 8.24 10.02 7.58
CA ALA A 197 7.66 8.69 7.78
C ALA A 197 7.47 7.96 6.44
N VAL A 198 6.89 8.62 5.45
CA VAL A 198 6.70 8.06 4.10
C VAL A 198 8.06 7.78 3.44
N GLU A 199 9.01 8.71 3.54
CA GLU A 199 10.35 8.54 2.98
C GLU A 199 11.08 7.34 3.61
N SER A 200 11.06 7.23 4.93
CA SER A 200 11.71 6.13 5.67
C SER A 200 11.11 4.77 5.29
N ALA A 201 9.78 4.69 5.21
CA ALA A 201 9.10 3.47 4.81
C ALA A 201 9.39 3.10 3.35
N SER A 202 9.48 4.08 2.44
CA SER A 202 9.85 3.88 1.04
C SER A 202 11.28 3.36 0.90
N LYS A 203 12.24 3.95 1.63
CA LYS A 203 13.62 3.47 1.67
C LYS A 203 13.70 2.04 2.19
N ARG A 204 12.95 1.74 3.26
CA ARG A 204 12.93 0.38 3.82
C ARG A 204 12.31 -0.65 2.87
N SER A 205 11.26 -0.27 2.12
CA SER A 205 10.67 -1.12 1.08
C SER A 205 11.72 -1.48 0.01
N LYS A 206 12.49 -0.51 -0.45
CA LYS A 206 13.56 -0.71 -1.43
C LYS A 206 14.65 -1.67 -0.91
N GLU A 207 15.14 -1.44 0.32
CA GLU A 207 16.13 -2.32 0.96
C GLU A 207 15.65 -3.78 1.03
N LEU A 208 14.40 -3.99 1.45
CA LEU A 208 13.81 -5.32 1.52
C LEU A 208 13.72 -5.97 0.13
N GLY A 209 13.35 -5.21 -0.90
CA GLY A 209 13.31 -5.69 -2.28
C GLY A 209 14.70 -6.11 -2.78
N GLU A 210 15.73 -5.31 -2.54
CA GLU A 210 17.12 -5.62 -2.94
C GLU A 210 17.66 -6.88 -2.23
N MET A 211 17.35 -7.03 -0.94
CA MET A 211 17.71 -8.25 -0.19
C MET A 211 17.06 -9.49 -0.80
N MET A 212 15.77 -9.41 -1.12
CA MET A 212 15.04 -10.52 -1.73
C MET A 212 15.59 -10.91 -3.10
N VAL A 213 15.91 -9.95 -3.96
CA VAL A 213 16.52 -10.23 -5.27
C VAL A 213 17.83 -10.99 -5.09
N LYS A 214 18.69 -10.56 -4.15
CA LYS A 214 19.95 -11.26 -3.84
C LYS A 214 19.71 -12.70 -3.38
N ASP A 215 18.82 -12.89 -2.43
CA ASP A 215 18.49 -14.23 -1.90
C ASP A 215 17.96 -15.17 -3.00
N PHE A 216 17.13 -14.68 -3.92
CA PHE A 216 16.63 -15.48 -5.04
C PHE A 216 17.75 -15.88 -6.01
N ILE A 217 18.66 -14.95 -6.34
CA ILE A 217 19.79 -15.20 -7.24
C ILE A 217 20.78 -16.21 -6.61
N GLU A 218 21.15 -16.02 -5.34
CA GLU A 218 22.08 -16.90 -4.63
C GLU A 218 21.54 -18.32 -4.46
N ASN A 219 20.25 -18.45 -4.11
CA ASN A 219 19.62 -19.74 -3.96
C ASN A 219 19.49 -20.51 -5.30
N ASN A 220 19.47 -19.82 -6.43
CA ASN A 220 19.46 -20.45 -7.74
C ASN A 220 20.87 -20.89 -8.17
N LYS A 221 21.93 -20.13 -7.85
CA LYS A 221 23.33 -20.48 -8.13
C LYS A 221 23.84 -21.72 -7.35
N LYS A 222 23.31 -22.00 -6.17
CA LYS A 222 23.68 -23.18 -5.36
C LYS A 222 23.08 -24.49 -5.87
N LYS A 223 22.24 -24.44 -6.91
CA LYS A 223 21.54 -25.63 -7.46
C LYS A 223 21.92 -25.95 -8.92
N SER A 224 22.70 -25.09 -9.57
CA SER A 224 23.36 -25.36 -10.85
C SER A 224 24.77 -25.88 -10.61
#